data_115128c705961a6bed8d166c21872c8d
#
_entry.id   115128c705961a6bed8d166c21872c8d
#
_cell.length_a   1.000
_cell.length_b   1.000
_cell.length_c   1.000
_cell.angle_alpha   90.00
_cell.angle_beta   90.00
_cell.angle_gamma   90.00
#
_symmetry.space_group_name_H-M   'P 1'
#
loop_
_entity.id
_entity.type
_entity.pdbx_description
1 polymer ?
#
loop_
_entity_poly.entity_id
_entity_poly.type
_entity_poly.pdbx_seq_one_letter_code
_entity_poly.pdbx_strand_id
1 'polypeptide(L)'
;EQDVNQDSIVDLMEPRAVSGVTLVPFHDDPVSLKIAAHSYPVADSTGSYSYQKTVSMDSLEASMMSQKGISPLVFENRVIYIHGIDTATALPETVQSLEGVPPNVTLPIACGKFELQVMEEEVTGGGGY
;
A
#
# COMPACT_ATOMS: atom_id res chain seq x y z
N GLU A 1 -1.27 -6.30 14.49
CA GLU A 1 -0.04 -6.81 13.90
C GLU A 1 0.60 -7.79 14.84
N GLN A 2 1.23 -8.79 14.29
CA GLN A 2 1.74 -9.85 15.11
C GLN A 2 3.16 -10.17 14.72
N ASP A 3 4.02 -10.13 15.71
CA ASP A 3 5.39 -10.60 15.59
C ASP A 3 5.33 -12.10 15.82
N VAL A 4 5.14 -12.86 14.77
CA VAL A 4 4.87 -14.30 14.86
C VAL A 4 6.14 -15.06 15.23
N ASN A 5 7.28 -14.64 14.73
CA ASN A 5 8.54 -15.33 15.00
C ASN A 5 9.23 -14.80 16.28
N GLN A 6 8.65 -13.75 16.88
CA GLN A 6 9.11 -13.20 18.16
C GLN A 6 10.53 -12.66 18.11
N ASP A 7 10.92 -12.05 17.02
CA ASP A 7 12.23 -11.39 16.92
C ASP A 7 12.11 -9.88 17.21
N SER A 8 10.94 -9.44 17.64
CA SER A 8 10.64 -8.05 17.98
C SER A 8 10.53 -7.14 16.76
N ILE A 9 10.43 -7.71 15.58
CA ILE A 9 10.25 -6.96 14.35
C ILE A 9 9.12 -7.60 13.56
N VAL A 10 8.17 -6.81 13.13
CA VAL A 10 7.08 -7.31 12.27
C VAL A 10 7.54 -7.09 10.82
N ASP A 11 7.84 -8.16 10.14
CA ASP A 11 8.33 -8.08 8.75
C ASP A 11 7.18 -8.18 7.74
N LEU A 12 7.52 -8.22 6.46
CA LEU A 12 6.52 -8.23 5.38
C LEU A 12 5.63 -9.46 5.44
N MET A 13 6.15 -10.58 5.86
CA MET A 13 5.42 -11.84 5.77
C MET A 13 4.43 -12.06 6.91
N GLU A 14 4.67 -11.44 8.03
CA GLU A 14 3.84 -11.67 9.22
C GLU A 14 2.44 -11.06 9.14
N PRO A 15 2.27 -9.79 8.72
CA PRO A 15 0.92 -9.25 8.56
C PRO A 15 0.14 -9.94 7.46
N ARG A 16 0.85 -10.63 6.55
CA ARG A 16 0.20 -11.26 5.42
C ARG A 16 -0.80 -12.32 5.84
N ALA A 17 -0.56 -12.97 6.96
CA ALA A 17 -1.48 -13.98 7.47
C ALA A 17 -2.82 -13.38 7.88
N VAL A 18 -2.82 -12.09 8.24
CA VAL A 18 -4.03 -11.41 8.70
C VAL A 18 -4.62 -10.54 7.61
N SER A 19 -3.77 -9.78 6.92
CA SER A 19 -4.22 -8.78 5.94
C SER A 19 -4.24 -9.29 4.51
N GLY A 20 -3.65 -10.45 4.26
CA GLY A 20 -3.56 -11.01 2.91
C GLY A 20 -2.43 -10.39 2.12
N VAL A 21 -2.44 -10.65 0.82
CA VAL A 21 -1.40 -10.15 -0.08
C VAL A 21 -1.68 -8.69 -0.43
N THR A 22 -0.65 -8.01 -0.90
CA THR A 22 -0.80 -6.66 -1.42
C THR A 22 -1.76 -6.66 -2.59
N LEU A 23 -2.72 -5.78 -2.54
CA LEU A 23 -3.72 -5.67 -3.60
C LEU A 23 -3.38 -4.53 -4.57
N VAL A 24 -3.27 -3.32 -4.08
CA VAL A 24 -3.05 -2.14 -4.92
C VAL A 24 -1.77 -1.46 -4.49
N PRO A 25 -0.75 -1.46 -5.32
CA PRO A 25 0.48 -0.73 -4.98
C PRO A 25 0.30 0.77 -5.29
N PHE A 26 0.77 1.61 -4.39
CA PHE A 26 0.65 3.05 -4.58
C PHE A 26 1.92 3.58 -5.23
N HIS A 27 2.05 3.33 -6.50
CA HIS A 27 3.18 3.79 -7.31
C HIS A 27 2.67 4.50 -8.57
N ASP A 28 3.51 4.62 -9.58
CA ASP A 28 3.16 5.37 -10.79
C ASP A 28 2.06 4.73 -11.64
N ASP A 29 1.79 3.43 -11.47
CA ASP A 29 0.75 2.75 -12.25
C ASP A 29 -0.03 1.74 -11.38
N PRO A 30 -0.84 2.21 -10.44
CA PRO A 30 -1.52 1.30 -9.51
C PRO A 30 -2.50 0.34 -10.18
N VAL A 31 -3.06 0.70 -11.33
CA VAL A 31 -4.02 -0.16 -12.00
C VAL A 31 -3.37 -1.44 -12.53
N SER A 32 -2.06 -1.41 -12.77
CA SER A 32 -1.34 -2.60 -13.21
C SER A 32 -1.28 -3.68 -12.15
N LEU A 33 -1.41 -3.31 -10.88
CA LEU A 33 -1.28 -4.18 -9.71
C LEU A 33 0.08 -4.83 -9.60
N LYS A 34 1.07 -4.38 -10.39
CA LYS A 34 2.41 -4.93 -10.32
C LYS A 34 3.18 -4.22 -9.22
N ILE A 35 3.87 -4.99 -8.40
CA ILE A 35 4.54 -4.43 -7.24
C ILE A 35 5.96 -3.97 -7.55
N ALA A 36 6.68 -4.72 -8.36
CA ALA A 36 8.08 -4.43 -8.65
C ALA A 36 8.24 -3.58 -9.92
N ALA A 37 9.40 -2.99 -10.08
CA ALA A 37 9.78 -2.27 -11.29
C ALA A 37 8.93 -1.01 -11.56
N HIS A 38 8.47 -0.37 -10.53
CA HIS A 38 7.70 0.87 -10.61
C HIS A 38 8.23 1.90 -9.63
N SER A 39 7.84 3.16 -9.82
CA SER A 39 8.32 4.25 -8.99
C SER A 39 7.35 4.52 -7.86
N TYR A 40 7.79 4.25 -6.65
CA TYR A 40 7.01 4.57 -5.45
C TYR A 40 7.40 5.94 -4.90
N PRO A 41 6.52 6.61 -4.18
CA PRO A 41 6.91 7.85 -3.50
C PRO A 41 7.99 7.56 -2.46
N VAL A 42 8.90 8.51 -2.31
CA VAL A 42 10.02 8.38 -1.38
C VAL A 42 9.98 9.57 -0.44
N ALA A 43 10.17 9.32 0.84
CA ALA A 43 10.16 10.38 1.83
C ALA A 43 11.37 11.29 1.66
N ASP A 44 11.19 12.57 1.95
CA ASP A 44 12.27 13.53 1.90
C ASP A 44 13.12 13.47 3.19
N SER A 45 14.03 14.40 3.37
CA SER A 45 14.94 14.38 4.53
C SER A 45 14.21 14.59 5.85
N THR A 46 12.96 15.05 5.83
CA THR A 46 12.17 15.21 7.06
C THR A 46 11.28 14.01 7.31
N GLY A 47 11.35 13.00 6.45
CA GLY A 47 10.51 11.81 6.59
C GLY A 47 9.10 11.98 6.04
N SER A 48 8.90 12.99 5.20
CA SER A 48 7.57 13.29 4.66
C SER A 48 7.46 12.99 3.19
N TYR A 49 6.31 12.53 2.76
CA TYR A 49 5.99 12.42 1.33
C TYR A 49 4.48 12.53 1.16
N SER A 50 4.06 12.76 -0.07
CA SER A 50 2.64 12.70 -0.39
C SER A 50 2.46 11.90 -1.66
N TYR A 51 1.30 11.28 -1.78
CA TYR A 51 0.98 10.50 -2.96
C TYR A 51 -0.46 10.79 -3.33
N GLN A 52 -0.67 11.09 -4.61
CA GLN A 52 -2.00 11.33 -5.12
C GLN A 52 -2.08 10.74 -6.52
N LYS A 53 -3.11 9.97 -6.78
CA LYS A 53 -3.28 9.36 -8.08
C LYS A 53 -4.77 9.20 -8.35
N THR A 54 -5.20 9.66 -9.51
CA THR A 54 -6.57 9.48 -9.95
C THR A 54 -6.61 8.28 -10.88
N VAL A 55 -7.48 7.33 -10.59
CA VAL A 55 -7.63 6.13 -11.41
C VAL A 55 -9.10 5.88 -11.69
N SER A 56 -9.38 5.19 -12.78
CA SER A 56 -10.73 4.73 -13.06
C SER A 56 -11.02 3.54 -12.17
N MET A 57 -12.07 3.62 -11.37
CA MET A 57 -12.44 2.51 -10.50
C MET A 57 -12.84 1.28 -11.32
N ASP A 58 -13.49 1.49 -12.47
CA ASP A 58 -13.85 0.37 -13.34
C ASP A 58 -12.60 -0.37 -13.82
N SER A 59 -11.56 0.37 -14.20
CA SER A 59 -10.31 -0.23 -14.65
C SER A 59 -9.60 -0.94 -13.51
N LEU A 60 -9.59 -0.34 -12.33
CA LEU A 60 -8.95 -0.93 -11.17
C LEU A 60 -9.65 -2.22 -10.76
N GLU A 61 -10.97 -2.20 -10.73
CA GLU A 61 -11.71 -3.40 -10.35
C GLU A 61 -11.62 -4.50 -11.40
N ALA A 62 -11.53 -4.14 -12.67
CA ALA A 62 -11.33 -5.12 -13.73
C ALA A 62 -9.97 -5.80 -13.58
N SER A 63 -8.91 -5.04 -13.28
CA SER A 63 -7.60 -5.60 -13.03
C SER A 63 -7.61 -6.48 -11.79
N MET A 64 -8.29 -6.06 -10.74
CA MET A 64 -8.37 -6.79 -9.49
C MET A 64 -9.07 -8.12 -9.70
N MET A 65 -10.18 -8.13 -10.41
CA MET A 65 -10.89 -9.35 -10.71
C MET A 65 -10.05 -10.28 -11.59
N SER A 66 -9.40 -9.72 -12.62
CA SER A 66 -8.62 -10.51 -13.54
C SER A 66 -7.40 -11.13 -12.90
N GLN A 67 -6.70 -10.39 -12.06
CA GLN A 67 -5.43 -10.85 -11.50
C GLN A 67 -5.56 -11.50 -10.13
N LYS A 68 -6.56 -11.13 -9.36
CA LYS A 68 -6.68 -11.60 -7.98
C LYS A 68 -8.04 -12.19 -7.63
N GLY A 69 -8.99 -12.12 -8.54
CA GLY A 69 -10.32 -12.70 -8.31
C GLY A 69 -11.12 -11.99 -7.24
N ILE A 70 -10.85 -10.70 -7.01
CA ILE A 70 -11.53 -9.92 -5.98
C ILE A 70 -12.45 -8.91 -6.61
N SER A 71 -13.71 -8.89 -6.18
CA SER A 71 -14.71 -7.93 -6.61
C SER A 71 -15.90 -7.98 -5.65
N PRO A 72 -16.44 -6.84 -5.23
CA PRO A 72 -15.94 -5.49 -5.47
C PRO A 72 -14.77 -5.15 -4.56
N LEU A 73 -14.05 -4.09 -4.91
CA LEU A 73 -12.95 -3.62 -4.08
C LEU A 73 -13.51 -2.56 -3.13
N VAL A 74 -13.61 -2.90 -1.87
CA VAL A 74 -14.18 -2.00 -0.85
C VAL A 74 -13.04 -1.49 0.01
N PHE A 75 -12.63 -0.25 -0.22
CA PHE A 75 -11.46 0.32 0.44
C PHE A 75 -11.65 0.44 1.95
N GLU A 76 -12.85 0.69 2.42
CA GLU A 76 -13.10 0.86 3.85
C GLU A 76 -12.74 -0.40 4.65
N ASN A 77 -12.68 -1.54 3.98
CA ASN A 77 -12.33 -2.80 4.64
C ASN A 77 -10.86 -3.14 4.46
N ARG A 78 -10.06 -2.23 3.97
CA ARG A 78 -8.65 -2.50 3.65
C ARG A 78 -7.74 -1.61 4.48
N VAL A 79 -6.48 -2.01 4.52
CA VAL A 79 -5.47 -1.32 5.30
C VAL A 79 -4.36 -0.88 4.36
N ILE A 80 -3.80 0.28 4.60
CA ILE A 80 -2.65 0.78 3.88
C ILE A 80 -1.43 0.47 4.72
N TYR A 81 -0.39 -0.07 4.09
CA TYR A 81 0.90 -0.28 4.74
C TYR A 81 1.94 0.62 4.09
N ILE A 82 2.77 1.21 4.91
CA ILE A 82 3.93 1.98 4.46
C ILE A 82 5.16 1.14 4.78
N HIS A 83 6.01 0.96 3.78
CA HIS A 83 7.17 0.08 3.88
C HIS A 83 8.46 0.87 3.68
N GLY A 84 9.51 0.40 4.28
CA GLY A 84 10.85 0.88 4.00
C GLY A 84 11.49 1.62 5.15
N ILE A 85 12.74 1.31 5.43
CA ILE A 85 13.58 2.03 6.38
C ILE A 85 14.94 2.25 5.73
N ASP A 86 15.78 3.03 6.41
CA ASP A 86 17.11 3.34 5.94
C ASP A 86 17.88 2.06 5.62
N THR A 87 18.47 2.00 4.45
CA THR A 87 19.23 0.83 4.02
C THR A 87 20.48 0.60 4.87
N ALA A 88 20.94 1.61 5.62
CA ALA A 88 22.06 1.46 6.51
C ALA A 88 21.67 0.77 7.81
N THR A 89 20.37 0.59 8.09
CA THR A 89 19.92 -0.06 9.30
C THR A 89 20.14 -1.56 9.18
N ALA A 90 20.82 -2.15 10.16
CA ALA A 90 21.05 -3.59 10.19
C ALA A 90 19.81 -4.28 10.72
N LEU A 91 19.34 -5.29 10.02
CA LEU A 91 18.19 -6.09 10.44
C LEU A 91 18.63 -7.52 10.72
N PRO A 92 17.98 -8.19 11.68
CA PRO A 92 18.28 -9.60 11.94
C PRO A 92 17.97 -10.47 10.73
N GLU A 93 18.63 -11.62 10.64
CA GLU A 93 18.42 -12.54 9.54
C GLU A 93 17.03 -13.16 9.56
N THR A 94 16.33 -13.05 10.66
CA THR A 94 14.96 -13.57 10.78
C THR A 94 13.93 -12.71 10.06
N VAL A 95 14.30 -11.48 9.69
CA VAL A 95 13.39 -10.57 8.99
C VAL A 95 13.26 -11.00 7.53
N GLN A 96 12.04 -11.32 7.11
CA GLN A 96 11.78 -11.86 5.78
C GLN A 96 11.36 -10.78 4.80
N SER A 97 11.58 -11.04 3.53
CA SER A 97 11.25 -10.10 2.47
C SER A 97 10.84 -10.87 1.22
N LEU A 98 10.54 -10.14 0.16
CA LEU A 98 10.33 -10.74 -1.15
C LEU A 98 11.68 -11.20 -1.70
N GLU A 99 11.64 -12.26 -2.50
CA GLU A 99 12.84 -12.80 -3.07
C GLU A 99 13.57 -11.74 -3.88
N GLY A 100 14.83 -11.56 -3.63
CA GLY A 100 15.65 -10.59 -4.36
C GLY A 100 15.47 -9.15 -3.90
N VAL A 101 14.67 -8.90 -2.87
CA VAL A 101 14.44 -7.53 -2.38
C VAL A 101 14.97 -7.43 -0.96
N PRO A 102 15.84 -6.44 -0.67
CA PRO A 102 16.37 -6.30 0.69
C PRO A 102 15.25 -6.05 1.70
N PRO A 103 15.35 -6.63 2.90
CA PRO A 103 14.29 -6.46 3.92
C PRO A 103 14.05 -5.00 4.32
N ASN A 104 15.08 -4.16 4.21
CA ASN A 104 14.92 -2.72 4.52
C ASN A 104 13.89 -2.05 3.62
N VAL A 105 13.70 -2.55 2.40
CA VAL A 105 12.75 -1.97 1.45
C VAL A 105 11.33 -2.39 1.79
N THR A 106 11.12 -3.60 2.27
CA THR A 106 9.78 -4.15 2.43
C THR A 106 9.27 -4.14 3.87
N LEU A 107 10.10 -3.71 4.81
CA LEU A 107 9.69 -3.72 6.22
C LEU A 107 8.51 -2.78 6.44
N PRO A 108 7.38 -3.27 6.95
CA PRO A 108 6.26 -2.37 7.23
C PRO A 108 6.58 -1.51 8.44
N ILE A 109 6.44 -0.21 8.29
CA ILE A 109 6.77 0.73 9.34
C ILE A 109 5.55 1.49 9.85
N ALA A 110 4.48 1.49 9.10
CA ALA A 110 3.25 2.18 9.51
C ALA A 110 2.07 1.58 8.76
N CYS A 111 0.89 1.74 9.33
CA CYS A 111 -0.33 1.33 8.66
C CYS A 111 -1.43 2.34 8.95
N GLY A 112 -2.43 2.33 8.10
CA GLY A 112 -3.57 3.23 8.24
C GLY A 112 -4.79 2.67 7.57
N LYS A 113 -5.88 3.39 7.70
CA LYS A 113 -7.14 3.01 7.09
C LYS A 113 -7.56 4.06 6.09
N PHE A 114 -8.39 3.64 5.15
CA PHE A 114 -8.97 4.57 4.20
C PHE A 114 -10.16 5.28 4.83
N GLU A 115 -10.32 6.54 4.45
CA GLU A 115 -11.50 7.30 4.80
C GLU A 115 -12.11 7.78 3.51
N LEU A 116 -13.39 7.53 3.33
CA LEU A 116 -14.09 8.01 2.15
C LEU A 116 -14.35 9.50 2.31
N GLN A 117 -13.85 10.29 1.39
CA GLN A 117 -14.16 11.71 1.35
C GLN A 117 -15.01 11.97 0.13
N VAL A 118 -16.24 12.39 0.36
CA VAL A 118 -17.10 12.75 -0.72
C VAL A 118 -16.79 14.19 -1.07
N MET A 119 -16.30 14.41 -2.27
CA MET A 119 -16.07 15.73 -2.71
C MET A 119 -17.36 16.25 -3.09
N GLU A 120 -17.81 17.29 -2.40
CA GLU A 120 -18.98 17.85 -2.64
C GLU A 120 -18.86 18.54 -3.84
N GLU A 121 -19.27 18.14 -4.76
CA GLU A 121 -19.22 18.67 -5.97
C GLU A 121 -19.65 19.96 -5.99
N GLU A 122 -19.28 20.78 -5.71
CA GLU A 122 -19.44 21.98 -5.76
C GLU A 122 -20.47 22.29 -6.47
N VAL A 123 -21.25 22.01 -6.28
CA VAL A 123 -22.25 22.25 -6.72
C VAL A 123 -22.44 23.42 -7.09
N THR A 124 -22.20 23.80 -7.31
CA THR A 124 -22.31 24.71 -7.70
C THR A 124 -22.75 25.07 -8.31
N GLY A 125 -22.72 25.01 -8.27
CA GLY A 125 -23.10 25.38 -8.70
C GLY A 125 -23.56 25.67 -9.01
N GLY A 126 -23.71 25.62 -8.95
CA GLY A 126 -24.23 25.79 -9.32
C GLY A 126 -24.82 25.90 -9.30
N GLY A 127 -25.00 25.99 -9.19
CA GLY A 127 -25.59 26.06 -9.31
C GLY A 127 -26.27 26.18 -9.22
N GLY A 128 -26.70 26.31 -9.16
CA GLY A 128 -27.49 26.48 -9.25
C GLY A 128 -28.05 26.06 -9.27
N TYR A 129 -28.26 25.80 -9.13
CA TYR A 129 -29.03 25.34 -9.29
C TYR A 129 -29.75 25.37 -8.58
#